data_8382a583b61041a5ba3656563d400e4f
#
_entry.id   8382a583b61041a5ba3656563d400e4f
#
_cell.length_a   1.000
_cell.length_b   1.000
_cell.length_c   1.000
_cell.angle_alpha   90.00
_cell.angle_beta   90.00
_cell.angle_gamma   90.00
#
_symmetry.space_group_name_H-M   'P 1'
#
loop_
_entity.id
_entity.type
_entity.pdbx_description
1 polymer ?
#
loop_
_entity_poly.entity_id
_entity_poly.type
_entity_poly.pdbx_seq_one_letter_code
_entity_poly.pdbx_strand_id
1 'polypeptide(L)'
;MNKLYVITGPAGVGKSTVSYELGKRLDKSVVIEGDTIYNFFVGGRIKPWYPNAPLDLFWKNSIMLIKSYLENGYDVVFNYIIKNKELENLKETFKDYDFIFSCLLVDEPTIIKRDLLRPEDCQMHERSLILLKEFINCNYDNKYVIDSSNLTVEETVEKILHVKNVE
;
A
#
# COMPACT_ATOMS: atom_id res chain seq x y z
N MET A 1 11.81 17.06 7.70
CA MET A 1 11.83 15.64 8.17
C MET A 1 11.41 14.80 6.98
N ASN A 2 12.01 13.61 6.76
CA ASN A 2 11.62 12.76 5.63
C ASN A 2 10.25 12.15 5.87
N LYS A 3 9.52 11.91 4.79
CA LYS A 3 8.13 11.45 4.82
C LYS A 3 8.03 9.97 4.48
N LEU A 4 7.17 9.27 5.21
CA LEU A 4 6.75 7.91 4.88
C LEU A 4 5.29 7.93 4.41
N TYR A 5 5.11 7.74 3.12
CA TYR A 5 3.79 7.52 2.52
C TYR A 5 3.47 6.03 2.52
N VAL A 6 2.40 5.67 3.19
CA VAL A 6 1.91 4.28 3.25
C VAL A 6 0.61 4.19 2.47
N ILE A 7 0.62 3.46 1.36
CA ILE A 7 -0.51 3.30 0.45
C ILE A 7 -1.04 1.89 0.56
N THR A 8 -2.30 1.75 0.91
CA THR A 8 -2.98 0.46 1.00
C THR A 8 -4.27 0.42 0.19
N GLY A 9 -4.92 -0.73 0.18
CA GLY A 9 -6.17 -1.00 -0.53
C GLY A 9 -6.18 -2.39 -1.14
N PRO A 10 -7.32 -2.84 -1.69
CA PRO A 10 -7.46 -4.18 -2.25
C PRO A 10 -6.55 -4.42 -3.47
N ALA A 11 -6.39 -5.68 -3.85
CA ALA A 11 -5.70 -6.02 -5.10
C ALA A 11 -6.46 -5.42 -6.30
N GLY A 12 -5.73 -4.92 -7.30
CA GLY A 12 -6.33 -4.30 -8.48
C GLY A 12 -6.76 -2.84 -8.34
N VAL A 13 -6.68 -2.23 -7.14
CA VAL A 13 -7.09 -0.83 -6.92
C VAL A 13 -6.15 0.21 -7.56
N GLY A 14 -4.93 -0.18 -7.93
CA GLY A 14 -3.95 0.70 -8.58
C GLY A 14 -2.81 1.21 -7.68
N LYS A 15 -2.59 0.58 -6.51
CA LYS A 15 -1.53 0.99 -5.56
C LYS A 15 -0.17 1.22 -6.20
N SER A 16 0.33 0.25 -6.96
CA SER A 16 1.67 0.32 -7.59
C SER A 16 1.78 1.52 -8.52
N THR A 17 0.82 1.70 -9.42
CA THR A 17 0.81 2.81 -10.38
C THR A 17 0.80 4.16 -9.67
N VAL A 18 -0.08 4.32 -8.68
CA VAL A 18 -0.18 5.55 -7.87
C VAL A 18 1.10 5.79 -7.08
N SER A 19 1.71 4.74 -6.50
CA SER A 19 2.95 4.84 -5.73
C SER A 19 4.12 5.32 -6.59
N TYR A 20 4.28 4.79 -7.79
CA TYR A 20 5.32 5.23 -8.71
C TYR A 20 5.12 6.66 -9.18
N GLU A 21 3.89 7.05 -9.49
CA GLU A 21 3.61 8.43 -9.89
C GLU A 21 3.82 9.43 -8.73
N LEU A 22 3.42 9.05 -7.51
CA LEU A 22 3.72 9.84 -6.31
C LEU A 22 5.24 9.99 -6.12
N GLY A 23 5.98 8.87 -6.22
CA GLY A 23 7.44 8.87 -6.07
C GLY A 23 8.15 9.80 -7.05
N LYS A 24 7.67 9.90 -8.31
CA LYS A 24 8.23 10.82 -9.31
C LYS A 24 8.01 12.29 -8.99
N ARG A 25 7.01 12.63 -8.18
CA ARG A 25 6.71 14.01 -7.80
C ARG A 25 7.46 14.50 -6.56
N LEU A 26 8.11 13.60 -5.84
CA LEU A 26 8.93 13.90 -4.68
C LEU A 26 10.36 14.15 -5.11
N ASP A 27 11.03 15.13 -4.48
CA ASP A 27 12.40 15.54 -4.87
C ASP A 27 13.42 14.41 -4.74
N LYS A 28 13.33 13.63 -3.67
CA LYS A 28 14.24 12.53 -3.36
C LYS A 28 13.48 11.39 -2.70
N SER A 29 13.09 10.41 -3.47
CA SER A 29 12.21 9.34 -3.01
C SER A 29 12.60 7.95 -3.47
N VAL A 30 12.05 6.96 -2.79
CA VAL A 30 12.05 5.55 -3.20
C VAL A 30 10.64 4.99 -3.11
N VAL A 31 10.32 4.09 -4.02
CA VAL A 31 9.08 3.31 -3.99
C VAL A 31 9.40 1.88 -3.59
N ILE A 32 8.78 1.40 -2.54
CA ILE A 32 8.94 0.05 -2.01
C ILE A 32 7.60 -0.68 -2.13
N GLU A 33 7.56 -1.68 -3.00
CA GLU A 33 6.40 -2.56 -3.12
C GLU A 33 6.56 -3.77 -2.21
N GLY A 34 5.63 -3.94 -1.26
CA GLY A 34 5.65 -5.08 -0.35
C GLY A 34 5.57 -6.42 -1.07
N ASP A 35 4.82 -6.50 -2.17
CA ASP A 35 4.76 -7.71 -2.99
C ASP A 35 6.14 -8.09 -3.57
N THR A 36 6.96 -7.12 -3.94
CA THR A 36 8.34 -7.36 -4.39
C THR A 36 9.20 -7.97 -3.27
N ILE A 37 9.10 -7.43 -2.05
CA ILE A 37 9.81 -8.00 -0.89
C ILE A 37 9.30 -9.42 -0.59
N TYR A 38 7.98 -9.64 -0.66
CA TYR A 38 7.42 -10.96 -0.43
C TYR A 38 7.84 -11.98 -1.50
N ASN A 39 8.08 -11.53 -2.73
CA ASN A 39 8.55 -12.37 -3.83
C ASN A 39 10.01 -12.83 -3.68
N PHE A 40 10.77 -12.32 -2.70
CA PHE A 40 12.09 -12.86 -2.35
C PHE A 40 12.01 -14.27 -1.77
N PHE A 41 10.86 -14.70 -1.23
CA PHE A 41 10.63 -16.09 -0.84
C PHE A 41 10.43 -16.96 -2.09
N VAL A 42 11.49 -17.55 -2.62
CA VAL A 42 11.45 -18.40 -3.82
C VAL A 42 11.26 -19.86 -3.44
N GLY A 43 12.17 -20.41 -2.62
CA GLY A 43 12.08 -21.78 -2.13
C GLY A 43 11.05 -21.92 -1.00
N GLY A 44 10.12 -22.85 -1.10
CA GLY A 44 9.10 -23.07 -0.06
C GLY A 44 8.12 -21.90 0.11
N ARG A 45 7.88 -21.13 -0.93
CA ARG A 45 6.99 -19.95 -0.89
C ARG A 45 5.57 -20.35 -0.50
N ILE A 46 5.08 -19.73 0.57
CA ILE A 46 3.69 -19.83 1.03
C ILE A 46 2.98 -18.52 0.69
N LYS A 47 1.75 -18.59 0.17
CA LYS A 47 0.98 -17.36 -0.13
C LYS A 47 0.68 -16.58 1.16
N PRO A 48 0.71 -15.21 1.13
CA PRO A 48 0.61 -14.38 2.35
C PRO A 48 -0.65 -14.63 3.20
N TRP A 49 -1.70 -15.13 2.61
CA TRP A 49 -2.99 -15.38 3.31
C TRP A 49 -3.12 -16.79 3.91
N TYR A 50 -2.09 -17.61 3.84
CA TYR A 50 -2.08 -18.92 4.51
C TYR A 50 -1.49 -18.82 5.93
N PRO A 51 -1.92 -19.69 6.87
CA PRO A 51 -1.56 -19.60 8.29
C PRO A 51 -0.05 -19.61 8.58
N ASN A 52 0.73 -20.32 7.76
CA ASN A 52 2.17 -20.50 7.97
C ASN A 52 3.02 -19.56 7.08
N ALA A 53 2.42 -18.51 6.52
CA ALA A 53 3.15 -17.54 5.73
C ALA A 53 4.20 -16.81 6.61
N PRO A 54 5.43 -16.59 6.13
CA PRO A 54 6.50 -15.97 6.92
C PRO A 54 6.33 -14.44 7.06
N LEU A 55 5.14 -14.01 7.53
CA LEU A 55 4.78 -12.59 7.59
C LEU A 55 5.65 -11.82 8.59
N ASP A 56 6.05 -12.42 9.70
CA ASP A 56 6.92 -11.73 10.67
C ASP A 56 8.26 -11.34 10.06
N LEU A 57 8.87 -12.26 9.30
CA LEU A 57 10.12 -11.98 8.58
C LEU A 57 9.93 -10.96 7.46
N PHE A 58 8.83 -11.06 6.72
CA PHE A 58 8.46 -10.08 5.70
C PHE A 58 8.36 -8.67 6.29
N TRP A 59 7.61 -8.49 7.38
CA TRP A 59 7.44 -7.19 8.03
C TRP A 59 8.76 -6.66 8.61
N LYS A 60 9.56 -7.54 9.24
CA LYS A 60 10.90 -7.17 9.72
C LYS A 60 11.76 -6.60 8.59
N ASN A 61 11.83 -7.29 7.46
CA ASN A 61 12.62 -6.86 6.31
C ASN A 61 12.07 -5.55 5.70
N SER A 62 10.75 -5.43 5.58
CA SER A 62 10.10 -4.22 5.08
C SER A 62 10.42 -3.01 5.95
N ILE A 63 10.28 -3.14 7.27
CA ILE A 63 10.58 -2.07 8.23
C ILE A 63 12.06 -1.67 8.17
N MET A 64 12.97 -2.64 8.13
CA MET A 64 14.42 -2.37 8.01
C MET A 64 14.73 -1.59 6.73
N LEU A 65 14.14 -1.99 5.61
CA LEU A 65 14.38 -1.33 4.32
C LEU A 65 13.83 0.10 4.32
N ILE A 66 12.61 0.30 4.84
CA ILE A 66 11.99 1.63 4.97
C ILE A 66 12.87 2.54 5.85
N LYS A 67 13.29 2.06 7.03
CA LYS A 67 14.17 2.83 7.94
C LYS A 67 15.47 3.22 7.27
N SER A 68 16.12 2.28 6.58
CA SER A 68 17.39 2.54 5.90
C SER A 68 17.29 3.71 4.91
N TYR A 69 16.21 3.81 4.13
CA TYR A 69 16.04 4.93 3.20
C TYR A 69 15.69 6.24 3.91
N LEU A 70 14.79 6.22 4.89
CA LEU A 70 14.44 7.41 5.66
C LEU A 70 15.66 8.02 6.37
N GLU A 71 16.49 7.19 7.00
CA GLU A 71 17.74 7.60 7.69
C GLU A 71 18.78 8.17 6.72
N ASN A 72 18.74 7.79 5.44
CA ASN A 72 19.62 8.30 4.39
C ASN A 72 19.03 9.48 3.58
N GLY A 73 17.96 10.10 4.08
CA GLY A 73 17.42 11.34 3.53
C GLY A 73 16.51 11.14 2.33
N TYR A 74 15.88 9.98 2.17
CA TYR A 74 14.85 9.74 1.16
C TYR A 74 13.46 9.77 1.76
N ASP A 75 12.51 10.34 1.05
CA ASP A 75 11.09 10.05 1.27
C ASP A 75 10.79 8.62 0.79
N VAL A 76 9.94 7.91 1.51
CA VAL A 76 9.59 6.53 1.16
C VAL A 76 8.11 6.44 0.82
N VAL A 77 7.80 5.84 -0.32
CA VAL A 77 6.44 5.43 -0.69
C VAL A 77 6.37 3.91 -0.58
N PHE A 78 5.71 3.42 0.45
CA PHE A 78 5.52 1.99 0.70
C PHE A 78 4.09 1.57 0.36
N ASN A 79 3.91 0.57 -0.47
CA ASN A 79 2.59 0.02 -0.76
C ASN A 79 2.51 -1.47 -0.48
N TYR A 80 1.43 -1.87 0.18
CA TYR A 80 1.09 -3.27 0.46
C TYR A 80 -0.38 -3.41 0.89
N ILE A 81 -0.84 -4.62 1.14
CA ILE A 81 -2.10 -4.89 1.83
C ILE A 81 -1.86 -4.71 3.33
N ILE A 82 -2.35 -3.60 3.89
CA ILE A 82 -2.14 -3.19 5.28
C ILE A 82 -3.51 -3.04 5.92
N LYS A 83 -3.79 -3.79 6.97
CA LYS A 83 -5.01 -3.69 7.78
C LYS A 83 -4.73 -2.97 9.09
N ASN A 84 -5.74 -2.83 9.94
CA ASN A 84 -5.65 -2.05 11.17
C ASN A 84 -4.48 -2.45 12.07
N LYS A 85 -4.24 -3.74 12.25
CA LYS A 85 -3.14 -4.23 13.10
C LYS A 85 -1.77 -3.82 12.57
N GLU A 86 -1.55 -4.01 11.28
CA GLU A 86 -0.30 -3.63 10.61
C GLU A 86 -0.13 -2.11 10.59
N LEU A 87 -1.22 -1.37 10.38
CA LEU A 87 -1.21 0.09 10.42
C LEU A 87 -0.76 0.62 11.79
N GLU A 88 -1.35 0.13 12.88
CA GLU A 88 -0.96 0.57 14.23
C GLU A 88 0.50 0.24 14.55
N ASN A 89 0.99 -0.92 14.12
CA ASN A 89 2.40 -1.28 14.26
C ASN A 89 3.34 -0.35 13.47
N LEU A 90 2.96 0.01 12.25
CA LEU A 90 3.72 0.95 11.43
C LEU A 90 3.71 2.36 12.02
N LYS A 91 2.56 2.84 12.51
CA LYS A 91 2.44 4.13 13.18
C LYS A 91 3.38 4.24 14.37
N GLU A 92 3.37 3.26 15.27
CA GLU A 92 4.27 3.25 16.43
C GLU A 92 5.74 3.15 16.02
N THR A 93 6.04 2.32 15.00
CA THR A 93 7.41 2.12 14.53
C THR A 93 8.02 3.38 13.90
N PHE A 94 7.19 4.20 13.24
CA PHE A 94 7.61 5.37 12.48
C PHE A 94 7.09 6.69 13.05
N LYS A 95 6.73 6.73 14.34
CA LYS A 95 6.17 7.92 15.00
C LYS A 95 7.08 9.15 14.99
N ASP A 96 8.38 8.96 14.81
CA ASP A 96 9.37 10.04 14.72
C ASP A 96 9.54 10.58 13.28
N TYR A 97 8.72 10.14 12.33
CA TYR A 97 8.70 10.57 10.94
C TYR A 97 7.35 11.19 10.57
N ASP A 98 7.31 11.96 9.50
CA ASP A 98 6.05 12.40 8.89
C ASP A 98 5.35 11.19 8.25
N PHE A 99 4.42 10.57 8.98
CA PHE A 99 3.71 9.36 8.56
C PHE A 99 2.39 9.72 7.89
N ILE A 100 2.27 9.45 6.59
CA ILE A 100 1.09 9.74 5.77
C ILE A 100 0.48 8.42 5.30
N PHE A 101 -0.75 8.15 5.73
CA PHE A 101 -1.47 6.93 5.37
C PHE A 101 -2.60 7.22 4.39
N SER A 102 -2.74 6.40 3.36
CA SER A 102 -3.84 6.48 2.40
C SER A 102 -4.36 5.11 2.01
N CYS A 103 -5.66 4.90 2.18
CA CYS A 103 -6.36 3.71 1.73
C CYS A 103 -7.09 4.02 0.41
N LEU A 104 -6.66 3.39 -0.67
CA LEU A 104 -7.34 3.51 -1.96
C LEU A 104 -8.51 2.52 -2.02
N LEU A 105 -9.69 3.00 -2.31
CA LEU A 105 -10.87 2.19 -2.58
C LEU A 105 -11.44 2.55 -3.96
N VAL A 106 -12.24 1.64 -4.49
CA VAL A 106 -13.04 1.83 -5.70
C VAL A 106 -14.37 1.08 -5.54
N ASP A 107 -15.32 1.37 -6.39
CA ASP A 107 -16.55 0.58 -6.48
C ASP A 107 -16.32 -0.83 -7.06
N GLU A 108 -17.27 -1.74 -6.84
CA GLU A 108 -17.18 -3.13 -7.34
C GLU A 108 -17.01 -3.22 -8.87
N PRO A 109 -17.76 -2.47 -9.71
CA PRO A 109 -17.56 -2.53 -11.15
C PRO A 109 -16.15 -2.12 -11.58
N THR A 110 -15.60 -1.09 -10.95
CA THR A 110 -14.26 -0.58 -11.27
C THR A 110 -13.17 -1.60 -10.89
N ILE A 111 -13.27 -2.25 -9.72
CA ILE A 111 -12.23 -3.22 -9.33
C ILE A 111 -12.26 -4.46 -10.22
N ILE A 112 -13.45 -4.93 -10.62
CA ILE A 112 -13.59 -6.04 -11.57
C ILE A 112 -12.95 -5.69 -12.91
N LYS A 113 -13.26 -4.50 -13.45
CA LYS A 113 -12.69 -4.02 -14.70
C LYS A 113 -11.18 -3.92 -14.64
N ARG A 114 -10.63 -3.36 -13.55
CA ARG A 114 -9.18 -3.21 -13.37
C ARG A 114 -8.48 -4.55 -13.19
N ASP A 115 -9.09 -5.52 -12.49
CA ASP A 115 -8.53 -6.85 -12.33
C ASP A 115 -8.44 -7.60 -13.67
N LEU A 116 -9.47 -7.51 -14.51
CA LEU A 116 -9.48 -8.12 -15.85
C LEU A 116 -8.44 -7.51 -16.81
N LEU A 117 -7.96 -6.30 -16.57
CA LEU A 117 -6.89 -5.66 -17.36
C LEU A 117 -5.49 -6.09 -16.92
N ARG A 118 -5.36 -6.83 -15.84
CA ARG A 118 -4.07 -7.36 -15.37
C ARG A 118 -3.67 -8.59 -16.22
N PRO A 119 -2.35 -8.90 -16.29
CA PRO A 119 -1.92 -10.18 -16.83
C PRO A 119 -2.69 -11.34 -16.19
N GLU A 120 -3.02 -12.37 -16.96
CA GLU A 120 -3.90 -13.47 -16.53
C GLU A 120 -3.39 -14.16 -15.25
N ASP A 121 -2.08 -14.36 -15.13
CA ASP A 121 -1.41 -14.93 -13.96
C ASP A 121 -1.44 -14.02 -12.71
N CYS A 122 -1.79 -12.74 -12.88
CA CYS A 122 -1.91 -11.73 -11.82
C CYS A 122 -3.37 -11.41 -11.46
N GLN A 123 -4.35 -11.94 -12.20
CA GLN A 123 -5.77 -11.69 -11.91
C GLN A 123 -6.19 -12.39 -10.63
N MET A 124 -6.98 -11.71 -9.83
CA MET A 124 -7.43 -12.17 -8.51
C MET A 124 -8.91 -12.59 -8.50
N HIS A 125 -9.66 -12.27 -9.56
CA HIS A 125 -11.08 -12.60 -9.74
C HIS A 125 -11.91 -12.30 -8.48
N GLU A 126 -12.64 -13.28 -7.94
CA GLU A 126 -13.46 -13.13 -6.73
C GLU A 126 -12.66 -12.64 -5.51
N ARG A 127 -11.37 -12.94 -5.45
CA ARG A 127 -10.51 -12.50 -4.36
C ARG A 127 -10.39 -10.98 -4.29
N SER A 128 -10.43 -10.28 -5.44
CA SER A 128 -10.44 -8.81 -5.48
C SER A 128 -11.66 -8.23 -4.77
N LEU A 129 -12.84 -8.83 -4.98
CA LEU A 129 -14.08 -8.43 -4.31
C LEU A 129 -14.08 -8.76 -2.81
N ILE A 130 -13.55 -9.93 -2.44
CA ILE A 130 -13.40 -10.29 -1.02
C ILE A 130 -12.51 -9.27 -0.32
N LEU A 131 -11.36 -8.94 -0.90
CA LEU A 131 -10.45 -7.94 -0.36
C LEU A 131 -11.09 -6.55 -0.29
N LEU A 132 -11.84 -6.14 -1.31
CA LEU A 132 -12.56 -4.87 -1.29
C LEU A 132 -13.50 -4.78 -0.08
N LYS A 133 -14.30 -5.81 0.17
CA LYS A 133 -15.20 -5.90 1.32
C LYS A 133 -14.43 -5.90 2.65
N GLU A 134 -13.32 -6.62 2.72
CA GLU A 134 -12.45 -6.62 3.90
C GLU A 134 -11.91 -5.21 4.20
N PHE A 135 -11.50 -4.45 3.17
CA PHE A 135 -11.01 -3.08 3.35
C PHE A 135 -12.12 -2.09 3.75
N ILE A 136 -13.32 -2.22 3.19
CA ILE A 136 -14.48 -1.44 3.63
C ILE A 136 -14.77 -1.70 5.11
N ASN A 137 -14.69 -2.95 5.55
CA ASN A 137 -14.92 -3.35 6.95
C ASN A 137 -13.79 -2.93 7.91
N CYS A 138 -12.61 -2.52 7.43
CA CYS A 138 -11.56 -1.96 8.27
C CYS A 138 -11.99 -0.65 8.94
N ASN A 139 -12.98 0.05 8.38
CA ASN A 139 -13.52 1.32 8.91
C ASN A 139 -12.43 2.35 9.22
N TYR A 140 -11.48 2.53 8.29
CA TYR A 140 -10.50 3.60 8.43
C TYR A 140 -11.18 4.95 8.52
N ASP A 141 -10.59 5.90 9.23
CA ASP A 141 -11.06 7.28 9.25
C ASP A 141 -11.17 7.80 7.80
N ASN A 142 -12.32 8.40 7.48
CA ASN A 142 -12.63 8.89 6.14
C ASN A 142 -11.56 9.85 5.57
N LYS A 143 -10.83 10.55 6.45
CA LYS A 143 -9.73 11.44 6.04
C LYS A 143 -8.57 10.72 5.34
N TYR A 144 -8.47 9.41 5.54
CA TYR A 144 -7.42 8.56 4.93
C TYR A 144 -7.94 7.73 3.76
N VAL A 145 -9.25 7.70 3.54
CA VAL A 145 -9.86 6.90 2.47
C VAL A 145 -10.00 7.75 1.21
N ILE A 146 -9.46 7.26 0.12
CA ILE A 146 -9.56 7.90 -1.20
C ILE A 146 -10.35 6.97 -2.12
N ASP A 147 -11.58 7.35 -2.43
CA ASP A 147 -12.32 6.72 -3.53
C ASP A 147 -11.72 7.19 -4.86
N SER A 148 -11.11 6.25 -5.57
CA SER A 148 -10.46 6.48 -6.86
C SER A 148 -11.22 5.88 -8.04
N SER A 149 -12.51 5.57 -7.87
CA SER A 149 -13.35 4.98 -8.93
C SER A 149 -13.37 5.83 -10.21
N ASN A 150 -13.49 7.14 -10.03
CA ASN A 150 -13.61 8.13 -11.10
C ASN A 150 -12.41 9.09 -11.18
N LEU A 151 -11.29 8.76 -10.55
CA LEU A 151 -10.09 9.58 -10.55
C LEU A 151 -9.05 9.04 -11.52
N THR A 152 -8.31 9.93 -12.16
CA THR A 152 -7.05 9.60 -12.82
C THR A 152 -5.98 9.28 -11.77
N VAL A 153 -4.85 8.75 -12.22
CA VAL A 153 -3.69 8.50 -11.36
C VAL A 153 -3.18 9.81 -10.76
N GLU A 154 -3.08 10.85 -11.58
CA GLU A 154 -2.64 12.20 -11.20
C GLU A 154 -3.54 12.81 -10.12
N GLU A 155 -4.86 12.75 -10.30
CA GLU A 155 -5.84 13.25 -9.34
C GLU A 155 -5.78 12.47 -8.02
N THR A 156 -5.53 11.15 -8.09
CA THR A 156 -5.35 10.33 -6.90
C THR A 156 -4.10 10.73 -6.15
N VAL A 157 -2.98 10.98 -6.83
CA VAL A 157 -1.73 11.45 -6.23
C VAL A 157 -1.91 12.83 -5.59
N GLU A 158 -2.62 13.75 -6.25
CA GLU A 158 -2.92 15.07 -5.65
C GLU A 158 -3.68 14.91 -4.33
N LYS A 159 -4.68 14.03 -4.28
CA LYS A 159 -5.38 13.77 -3.01
C LYS A 159 -4.45 13.22 -1.92
N ILE A 160 -3.54 12.29 -2.26
CA ILE A 160 -2.58 11.75 -1.29
C ILE A 160 -1.67 12.86 -0.74
N LEU A 161 -1.18 13.75 -1.59
CA LEU A 161 -0.32 14.87 -1.17
C LEU A 161 -1.02 15.84 -0.21
N HIS A 162 -2.36 15.88 -0.21
CA HIS A 162 -3.16 16.70 0.70
C HIS A 162 -3.63 15.96 1.96
N VAL A 163 -3.35 14.66 2.09
CA VAL A 163 -3.62 13.91 3.33
C VAL A 163 -2.70 14.42 4.44
N LYS A 164 -3.29 14.72 5.60
CA LYS A 164 -2.50 15.14 6.77
C LYS A 164 -1.82 13.94 7.42
N ASN A 165 -0.72 14.21 8.12
CA ASN A 165 -0.04 13.22 8.94
C ASN A 165 -1.02 12.49 9.86
N VAL A 166 -0.75 11.22 10.09
CA VAL A 166 -1.49 10.42 11.06
C VAL A 166 -1.04 10.85 12.46
N GLU A 167 -1.99 11.34 13.25
CA GLU A 167 -1.80 11.65 14.67
C GLU A 167 -1.82 10.37 15.51
#